data_e3fd3b548b1b7f7850e0e1274d1f263b
#
_entry.id   e3fd3b548b1b7f7850e0e1274d1f263b
#
_cell.length_a   1.000
_cell.length_b   1.000
_cell.length_c   1.000
_cell.angle_alpha   90.00
_cell.angle_beta   90.00
_cell.angle_gamma   90.00
#
_symmetry.space_group_name_H-M   'P 1'
#
loop_
_entity.id
_entity.type
_entity.pdbx_description
1 polymer ?
#
loop_
_entity_poly.entity_id
_entity_poly.type
_entity_poly.pdbx_seq_one_letter_code
_entity_poly.pdbx_strand_id
1 'polypeptide(L)'
;MMKRSLAVSMLIAAVALSACGGSKSAETTAAAGSAAESSAETKAGESMAAAGETKAEETKAEAKAPGEDAGFEEFPIGDDQEVGPLIISGVYFQPVDMEPAGNSLSKADSDCHIEADITASQEGTTLGYGKGDFVPWLQVKAIIQKKGSDKEPTEVAFMPMNASDGPHYGANFKFPEGVGVYDVKFVVSAPGNDYLLHVDKETGVTGRFWTEPLVAEWPDFEWNGPQW
;
A
#
# COMPACT_ATOMS: atom_id res chain seq x y z
N MET A 1 22.17 39.70 39.06
CA MET A 1 21.12 39.75 40.13
C MET A 1 19.77 39.92 39.45
N MET A 2 18.94 38.95 39.58
CA MET A 2 17.50 38.86 39.84
C MET A 2 16.93 37.59 39.17
N LYS A 3 16.77 36.58 40.00
CA LYS A 3 16.00 35.37 39.72
C LYS A 3 14.52 35.71 39.79
N ARG A 4 13.73 35.31 38.80
CA ARG A 4 12.28 35.26 38.91
C ARG A 4 11.82 33.83 38.59
N SER A 5 11.47 33.11 39.65
CA SER A 5 10.70 31.87 39.63
C SER A 5 9.24 32.20 39.32
N LEU A 6 8.63 31.48 38.37
CA LEU A 6 7.18 31.41 38.26
C LEU A 6 6.76 29.97 38.50
N ALA A 7 5.98 29.80 39.56
CA ALA A 7 5.29 28.56 39.87
C ALA A 7 4.05 28.40 38.97
N VAL A 8 3.88 27.21 38.39
CA VAL A 8 2.68 26.83 37.67
C VAL A 8 1.86 25.91 38.57
N SER A 9 0.67 26.36 38.88
CA SER A 9 -0.29 25.65 39.70
C SER A 9 -0.99 24.56 38.91
N MET A 10 -0.98 23.36 39.48
CA MET A 10 -1.79 22.21 39.04
C MET A 10 -3.26 22.42 39.42
N LEU A 11 -4.14 22.30 38.44
CA LEU A 11 -5.59 22.20 38.70
C LEU A 11 -6.03 20.77 38.34
N ILE A 12 -6.36 19.99 39.35
CA ILE A 12 -6.95 18.66 39.28
C ILE A 12 -8.47 18.86 39.30
N ALA A 13 -9.13 18.44 38.23
CA ALA A 13 -10.58 18.30 38.17
C ALA A 13 -10.95 16.81 38.19
N ALA A 14 -11.47 16.35 39.29
CA ALA A 14 -12.13 15.06 39.44
C ALA A 14 -13.60 15.22 39.04
N VAL A 15 -14.10 14.34 38.17
CA VAL A 15 -15.53 14.18 37.93
C VAL A 15 -15.91 12.73 38.20
N ALA A 16 -16.90 12.62 39.06
CA ALA A 16 -17.40 11.43 39.72
C ALA A 16 -18.29 10.57 38.78
N LEU A 17 -18.27 9.25 39.08
CA LEU A 17 -19.19 8.22 38.58
C LEU A 17 -20.65 8.56 38.94
N SER A 18 -21.56 8.19 38.00
CA SER A 18 -22.93 7.88 38.35
C SER A 18 -23.36 6.62 37.66
N ALA A 19 -23.59 5.57 38.43
CA ALA A 19 -24.19 4.29 38.05
C ALA A 19 -25.69 4.33 38.37
N CYS A 20 -26.49 3.69 37.53
CA CYS A 20 -27.81 3.03 37.79
C CYS A 20 -28.36 2.66 36.43
N GLY A 21 -28.76 1.44 36.09
CA GLY A 21 -29.36 0.38 36.82
C GLY A 21 -30.52 -0.19 36.00
N GLY A 22 -30.62 -1.51 35.88
CA GLY A 22 -31.94 -2.16 35.75
C GLY A 22 -32.22 -2.87 34.41
N SER A 23 -31.92 -4.16 34.29
CA SER A 23 -32.82 -5.34 34.15
C SER A 23 -33.96 -5.31 33.13
N LYS A 24 -34.04 -6.25 32.19
CA LYS A 24 -34.84 -7.49 32.30
C LYS A 24 -34.75 -8.34 31.04
N SER A 25 -34.61 -9.63 31.31
CA SER A 25 -34.73 -10.79 30.41
C SER A 25 -36.09 -10.89 29.72
N ALA A 26 -36.11 -11.49 28.53
CA ALA A 26 -37.19 -12.34 28.09
C ALA A 26 -36.63 -13.44 27.17
N GLU A 27 -36.61 -14.67 27.67
CA GLU A 27 -36.60 -15.90 26.90
C GLU A 27 -37.90 -16.03 26.10
N THR A 28 -37.81 -16.61 24.90
CA THR A 28 -38.89 -17.51 24.40
C THR A 28 -38.32 -18.39 23.28
N THR A 29 -38.07 -19.63 23.64
CA THR A 29 -38.46 -20.92 23.07
C THR A 29 -38.43 -21.19 21.56
N ALA A 30 -37.79 -22.30 21.34
CA ALA A 30 -37.68 -23.20 20.21
C ALA A 30 -38.94 -23.53 19.41
N ALA A 31 -38.75 -23.83 18.13
CA ALA A 31 -39.50 -24.88 17.45
C ALA A 31 -38.68 -25.52 16.31
N ALA A 32 -38.56 -26.81 16.40
CA ALA A 32 -37.97 -27.72 15.42
C ALA A 32 -38.97 -28.05 14.32
N GLY A 33 -38.47 -28.46 13.14
CA GLY A 33 -39.26 -29.09 12.06
C GLY A 33 -38.34 -29.29 10.85
N SER A 34 -37.70 -30.42 10.72
CA SER A 34 -38.09 -31.70 10.07
C SER A 34 -37.93 -31.70 8.55
N ALA A 35 -36.97 -32.48 8.15
CA ALA A 35 -36.63 -33.22 6.95
C ALA A 35 -37.63 -33.30 5.78
N ALA A 36 -37.08 -33.28 4.54
CA ALA A 36 -37.47 -34.24 3.50
C ALA A 36 -36.35 -34.37 2.44
N GLU A 37 -35.82 -35.57 2.35
CA GLU A 37 -35.05 -36.11 1.21
C GLU A 37 -35.96 -36.20 -0.03
N SER A 38 -35.39 -36.01 -1.21
CA SER A 38 -35.88 -36.65 -2.43
C SER A 38 -34.74 -36.82 -3.43
N SER A 39 -34.28 -38.04 -3.52
CA SER A 39 -33.48 -38.60 -4.59
C SER A 39 -34.34 -38.83 -5.84
N ALA A 40 -33.81 -38.52 -7.02
CA ALA A 40 -34.24 -39.16 -8.27
C ALA A 40 -33.03 -39.24 -9.24
N GLU A 41 -32.51 -40.47 -9.34
CA GLU A 41 -31.75 -40.95 -10.50
C GLU A 41 -32.65 -41.00 -11.73
N THR A 42 -32.13 -40.63 -12.90
CA THR A 42 -32.61 -41.21 -14.16
C THR A 42 -31.43 -41.32 -15.15
N LYS A 43 -31.33 -42.52 -15.69
CA LYS A 43 -30.37 -43.13 -16.59
C LYS A 43 -30.41 -42.61 -18.02
N ALA A 44 -29.20 -42.59 -18.59
CA ALA A 44 -28.77 -43.06 -19.91
C ALA A 44 -29.59 -42.75 -21.17
N GLY A 45 -28.93 -42.23 -22.15
CA GLY A 45 -29.28 -42.23 -23.57
C GLY A 45 -28.06 -41.88 -24.41
N GLU A 46 -27.35 -42.93 -24.91
CA GLU A 46 -26.35 -42.85 -25.95
C GLU A 46 -27.02 -42.39 -27.25
N SER A 47 -26.35 -41.48 -27.97
CA SER A 47 -26.44 -41.35 -29.41
C SER A 47 -25.14 -40.82 -29.99
N MET A 48 -24.45 -41.70 -30.73
CA MET A 48 -23.35 -41.38 -31.57
C MET A 48 -23.82 -40.61 -32.82
N ALA A 49 -23.09 -39.54 -33.19
CA ALA A 49 -22.90 -39.15 -34.57
C ALA A 49 -21.68 -38.21 -34.69
N ALA A 50 -20.66 -38.73 -35.25
CA ALA A 50 -19.67 -38.35 -36.25
C ALA A 50 -19.27 -36.87 -36.43
N ALA A 51 -17.97 -36.67 -36.24
CA ALA A 51 -16.99 -35.96 -37.10
C ALA A 51 -17.23 -34.50 -37.45
N GLY A 52 -16.32 -33.68 -36.94
CA GLY A 52 -15.98 -32.37 -37.42
C GLY A 52 -14.77 -31.87 -36.64
N GLU A 53 -13.57 -32.35 -37.03
CA GLU A 53 -12.32 -31.76 -36.56
C GLU A 53 -12.22 -30.33 -37.11
N THR A 54 -12.61 -29.36 -36.31
CA THR A 54 -12.16 -27.98 -36.50
C THR A 54 -11.04 -27.78 -35.48
N LYS A 55 -9.83 -27.85 -35.95
CA LYS A 55 -8.61 -27.45 -35.27
C LYS A 55 -8.76 -25.96 -34.90
N ALA A 56 -9.29 -25.70 -33.73
CA ALA A 56 -9.15 -24.39 -33.11
C ALA A 56 -7.69 -24.26 -32.72
N GLU A 57 -7.00 -23.45 -33.49
CA GLU A 57 -5.68 -22.92 -33.15
C GLU A 57 -5.92 -22.04 -31.92
N GLU A 58 -5.75 -22.62 -30.74
CA GLU A 58 -5.59 -21.85 -29.49
C GLU A 58 -4.30 -21.02 -29.64
N THR A 59 -4.46 -19.79 -30.10
CA THR A 59 -3.48 -18.75 -29.88
C THR A 59 -3.46 -18.57 -28.33
N LYS A 60 -2.52 -19.27 -27.72
CA LYS A 60 -2.13 -19.02 -26.33
C LYS A 60 -1.58 -17.60 -26.32
N ALA A 61 -2.44 -16.62 -26.04
CA ALA A 61 -1.99 -15.29 -25.65
C ALA A 61 -1.16 -15.52 -24.39
N GLU A 62 0.15 -15.43 -24.49
CA GLU A 62 1.01 -15.33 -23.32
C GLU A 62 0.52 -14.10 -22.57
N ALA A 63 0.10 -14.30 -21.32
CA ALA A 63 -0.22 -13.19 -20.44
C ALA A 63 1.09 -12.41 -20.26
N LYS A 64 1.12 -11.19 -20.81
CA LYS A 64 2.24 -10.28 -20.63
C LYS A 64 2.36 -9.94 -19.15
N ALA A 65 3.59 -9.74 -18.69
CA ALA A 65 3.81 -9.23 -17.35
C ALA A 65 3.14 -7.85 -17.19
N PRO A 66 2.67 -7.50 -16.00
CA PRO A 66 2.22 -6.14 -15.72
C PRO A 66 3.29 -5.13 -16.19
N GLY A 67 2.90 -4.07 -16.86
CA GLY A 67 3.80 -3.01 -17.33
C GLY A 67 4.41 -3.19 -18.73
N GLU A 68 4.40 -4.39 -19.32
CA GLU A 68 5.04 -4.64 -20.63
C GLU A 68 4.47 -3.82 -21.82
N ASP A 69 3.30 -3.17 -21.65
CA ASP A 69 2.67 -2.30 -22.66
C ASP A 69 2.00 -1.08 -22.00
N ALA A 70 2.52 -0.59 -20.89
CA ALA A 70 1.89 0.48 -20.10
C ALA A 70 1.70 1.80 -20.89
N GLY A 71 2.43 1.97 -22.01
CA GLY A 71 2.27 3.15 -22.87
C GLY A 71 2.88 4.42 -22.32
N PHE A 72 3.65 4.32 -21.22
CA PHE A 72 4.44 5.38 -20.61
C PHE A 72 5.84 4.84 -20.25
N GLU A 73 6.77 5.74 -20.02
CA GLU A 73 8.13 5.41 -19.63
C GLU A 73 8.36 5.87 -18.20
N GLU A 74 8.86 4.96 -17.38
CA GLU A 74 9.27 5.24 -16.01
C GLU A 74 10.75 5.58 -15.95
N PHE A 75 11.07 6.61 -15.19
CA PHE A 75 12.43 7.06 -14.97
C PHE A 75 12.84 6.73 -13.54
N PRO A 76 13.93 5.98 -13.32
CA PRO A 76 14.37 5.66 -11.98
C PRO A 76 14.89 6.91 -11.26
N ILE A 77 14.57 7.02 -9.96
CA ILE A 77 15.20 8.01 -9.06
C ILE A 77 16.64 7.58 -8.76
N GLY A 78 16.89 6.29 -8.71
CA GLY A 78 18.18 5.65 -8.52
C GLY A 78 18.05 4.14 -8.42
N ASP A 79 19.08 3.46 -7.93
CA ASP A 79 19.07 2.00 -7.79
C ASP A 79 18.07 1.56 -6.71
N ASP A 80 17.49 0.36 -6.91
CA ASP A 80 16.65 -0.30 -5.90
C ASP A 80 17.39 -0.48 -4.59
N GLN A 81 16.68 -0.34 -3.47
CA GLN A 81 17.27 -0.48 -2.15
C GLN A 81 16.59 -1.59 -1.35
N GLU A 82 17.38 -2.54 -0.86
CA GLU A 82 16.91 -3.53 0.09
C GLU A 82 17.08 -2.96 1.51
N VAL A 83 15.95 -2.72 2.19
CA VAL A 83 15.92 -2.14 3.53
C VAL A 83 15.09 -3.04 4.44
N GLY A 84 15.76 -3.87 5.23
CA GLY A 84 15.12 -4.89 6.06
C GLY A 84 14.25 -5.83 5.22
N PRO A 85 12.98 -6.03 5.57
CA PRO A 85 12.10 -6.97 4.87
C PRO A 85 11.59 -6.47 3.51
N LEU A 86 12.06 -5.31 3.02
CA LEU A 86 11.55 -4.66 1.82
C LEU A 86 12.63 -4.47 0.77
N ILE A 87 12.22 -4.51 -0.51
CA ILE A 87 12.91 -3.90 -1.64
C ILE A 87 12.09 -2.70 -2.04
N ILE A 88 12.73 -1.54 -2.14
CA ILE A 88 12.09 -0.25 -2.44
C ILE A 88 12.72 0.30 -3.71
N SER A 89 11.92 0.42 -4.77
CA SER A 89 12.27 1.08 -6.02
C SER A 89 11.58 2.43 -6.07
N GLY A 90 12.31 3.46 -6.46
CA GLY A 90 11.75 4.80 -6.65
C GLY A 90 11.77 5.18 -8.12
N VAL A 91 10.60 5.51 -8.68
CA VAL A 91 10.45 5.95 -10.06
C VAL A 91 9.61 7.22 -10.18
N TYR A 92 9.66 7.86 -11.33
CA TYR A 92 8.79 8.98 -11.67
C TYR A 92 8.48 9.00 -13.16
N PHE A 93 7.32 9.56 -13.53
CA PHE A 93 6.85 9.70 -14.91
C PHE A 93 5.82 10.83 -15.02
N GLN A 94 5.10 10.95 -16.14
CA GLN A 94 4.11 12.00 -16.33
C GLN A 94 3.04 11.99 -15.23
N PRO A 95 2.53 13.16 -14.82
CA PRO A 95 1.42 13.24 -13.87
C PRO A 95 0.20 12.50 -14.39
N VAL A 96 -0.56 11.87 -13.47
CA VAL A 96 -1.72 11.04 -13.81
C VAL A 96 -3.01 11.58 -13.19
N ASP A 97 -4.15 11.20 -13.76
CA ASP A 97 -5.45 11.39 -13.15
C ASP A 97 -5.76 10.18 -12.25
N MET A 98 -6.24 10.44 -11.05
CA MET A 98 -6.54 9.43 -10.02
C MET A 98 -7.95 9.55 -9.49
N GLU A 99 -8.57 8.43 -9.17
CA GLU A 99 -9.87 8.34 -8.50
C GLU A 99 -9.75 7.54 -7.19
N PRO A 100 -10.39 8.00 -6.07
CA PRO A 100 -11.15 9.27 -5.95
C PRO A 100 -10.23 10.49 -5.97
N ALA A 101 -10.69 11.58 -6.59
CA ALA A 101 -9.96 12.83 -6.62
C ALA A 101 -9.77 13.46 -5.23
N GLY A 102 -8.74 14.30 -5.08
CA GLY A 102 -8.51 15.10 -3.87
C GLY A 102 -7.52 14.49 -2.86
N ASN A 103 -6.99 13.30 -3.13
CA ASN A 103 -5.97 12.67 -2.27
C ASN A 103 -4.52 12.97 -2.70
N SER A 104 -4.35 13.68 -3.80
CA SER A 104 -3.07 14.11 -4.36
C SER A 104 -3.27 15.38 -5.16
N LEU A 105 -2.20 16.01 -5.61
CA LEU A 105 -2.27 17.12 -6.55
C LEU A 105 -2.96 16.68 -7.84
N SER A 106 -3.67 17.62 -8.49
CA SER A 106 -4.21 17.36 -9.82
C SER A 106 -3.07 17.17 -10.84
N LYS A 107 -3.35 16.46 -11.92
CA LYS A 107 -2.42 16.33 -13.04
C LYS A 107 -1.92 17.68 -13.56
N ALA A 108 -2.80 18.66 -13.63
CA ALA A 108 -2.48 20.01 -14.15
C ALA A 108 -1.59 20.84 -13.21
N ASP A 109 -1.59 20.52 -11.91
CA ASP A 109 -0.82 21.25 -10.88
C ASP A 109 0.51 20.58 -10.55
N SER A 110 0.86 19.49 -11.23
CA SER A 110 1.99 18.63 -10.92
C SER A 110 3.03 18.63 -12.03
N ASP A 111 4.28 18.38 -11.65
CA ASP A 111 5.40 18.23 -12.57
C ASP A 111 5.61 16.74 -12.93
N CYS A 112 5.28 15.82 -12.03
CA CYS A 112 5.41 14.38 -12.25
C CYS A 112 4.41 13.60 -11.36
N HIS A 113 4.24 12.32 -11.65
CA HIS A 113 3.87 11.30 -10.69
C HIS A 113 5.16 10.71 -10.13
N ILE A 114 5.27 10.59 -8.82
CA ILE A 114 6.40 9.94 -8.14
C ILE A 114 5.86 8.75 -7.37
N GLU A 115 6.53 7.62 -7.48
CA GLU A 115 6.05 6.40 -6.87
C GLU A 115 7.15 5.53 -6.25
N ALA A 116 6.71 4.67 -5.35
CA ALA A 116 7.49 3.65 -4.69
C ALA A 116 6.88 2.29 -4.95
N ASP A 117 7.60 1.44 -5.68
CA ASP A 117 7.34 0.03 -5.77
C ASP A 117 7.96 -0.64 -4.56
N ILE A 118 7.12 -1.16 -3.68
CA ILE A 118 7.57 -1.77 -2.45
C ILE A 118 7.19 -3.23 -2.41
N THR A 119 8.21 -4.08 -2.53
CA THR A 119 8.05 -5.52 -2.55
C THR A 119 8.79 -6.19 -1.40
N ALA A 120 8.41 -7.44 -1.10
CA ALA A 120 9.06 -8.22 -0.07
C ALA A 120 10.44 -8.70 -0.49
N SER A 121 11.46 -8.43 0.33
CA SER A 121 12.80 -8.98 0.19
C SER A 121 12.83 -10.46 0.61
N GLN A 122 14.01 -11.09 0.60
CA GLN A 122 14.17 -12.43 1.18
C GLN A 122 13.81 -12.46 2.67
N GLU A 123 14.12 -11.39 3.41
CA GLU A 123 13.72 -11.25 4.82
C GLU A 123 12.20 -11.10 4.96
N GLY A 124 11.54 -10.42 4.02
CA GLY A 124 10.10 -10.23 3.98
C GLY A 124 9.29 -11.53 3.95
N THR A 125 9.90 -12.64 3.51
CA THR A 125 9.23 -13.95 3.56
C THR A 125 8.94 -14.41 4.98
N THR A 126 9.63 -13.90 5.97
CA THR A 126 9.37 -14.19 7.39
C THR A 126 8.06 -13.55 7.88
N LEU A 127 7.54 -12.57 7.16
CA LEU A 127 6.25 -11.91 7.43
C LEU A 127 5.07 -12.57 6.70
N GLY A 128 5.34 -13.63 5.92
CA GLY A 128 4.31 -14.39 5.20
C GLY A 128 4.11 -13.96 3.73
N TYR A 129 4.91 -13.04 3.22
CA TYR A 129 4.91 -12.66 1.80
C TYR A 129 5.76 -13.63 0.96
N GLY A 130 5.44 -13.78 -0.30
CA GLY A 130 6.40 -14.31 -1.28
C GLY A 130 7.48 -13.26 -1.59
N LYS A 131 8.72 -13.70 -1.88
CA LYS A 131 9.75 -12.77 -2.35
C LYS A 131 9.28 -12.09 -3.64
N GLY A 132 9.32 -10.76 -3.67
CA GLY A 132 8.85 -9.95 -4.78
C GLY A 132 7.35 -9.62 -4.74
N ASP A 133 6.59 -10.15 -3.78
CA ASP A 133 5.20 -9.77 -3.60
C ASP A 133 5.10 -8.30 -3.15
N PHE A 134 4.11 -7.58 -3.68
CA PHE A 134 3.76 -6.25 -3.18
C PHE A 134 3.40 -6.31 -1.69
N VAL A 135 3.93 -5.38 -0.89
CA VAL A 135 3.64 -5.30 0.54
C VAL A 135 2.57 -4.25 0.80
N PRO A 136 1.33 -4.66 1.11
CA PRO A 136 0.20 -3.73 1.29
C PRO A 136 0.19 -3.05 2.66
N TRP A 137 -0.65 -2.01 2.78
CA TRP A 137 -0.99 -1.30 4.02
C TRP A 137 0.17 -0.55 4.69
N LEU A 138 1.25 -0.33 3.99
CA LEU A 138 2.35 0.49 4.49
C LEU A 138 1.94 1.97 4.55
N GLN A 139 2.53 2.71 5.48
CA GLN A 139 2.43 4.16 5.50
C GLN A 139 3.72 4.72 4.88
N VAL A 140 3.59 5.26 3.68
CA VAL A 140 4.74 5.70 2.88
C VAL A 140 4.69 7.21 2.69
N LYS A 141 5.83 7.88 2.80
CA LYS A 141 5.99 9.27 2.41
C LYS A 141 7.34 9.51 1.76
N ALA A 142 7.38 10.46 0.85
CA ALA A 142 8.62 11.01 0.36
C ALA A 142 9.01 12.29 1.13
N ILE A 143 10.31 12.48 1.35
CA ILE A 143 10.93 13.70 1.86
C ILE A 143 11.93 14.16 0.80
N ILE A 144 11.69 15.32 0.22
CA ILE A 144 12.43 15.80 -0.95
C ILE A 144 13.03 17.18 -0.62
N GLN A 145 14.35 17.25 -0.66
CA GLN A 145 15.12 18.45 -0.32
C GLN A 145 16.03 18.87 -1.46
N LYS A 146 15.87 20.10 -1.96
CA LYS A 146 16.81 20.64 -2.95
C LYS A 146 18.17 20.92 -2.31
N LYS A 147 19.23 20.47 -2.95
CA LYS A 147 20.59 20.71 -2.46
C LYS A 147 20.94 22.19 -2.47
N GLY A 148 21.50 22.64 -1.35
CA GLY A 148 21.87 24.03 -1.16
C GLY A 148 20.71 24.98 -0.86
N SER A 149 19.49 24.48 -0.73
CA SER A 149 18.35 25.26 -0.26
C SER A 149 18.35 25.37 1.26
N ASP A 150 17.94 26.52 1.78
CA ASP A 150 17.69 26.79 3.20
C ASP A 150 16.21 26.62 3.59
N LYS A 151 15.36 26.22 2.63
CA LYS A 151 13.96 25.90 2.89
C LYS A 151 13.83 24.52 3.54
N GLU A 152 12.74 24.35 4.28
CA GLU A 152 12.38 23.03 4.82
C GLU A 152 12.13 22.02 3.68
N PRO A 153 12.46 20.74 3.89
CA PRO A 153 12.15 19.69 2.95
C PRO A 153 10.65 19.63 2.64
N THR A 154 10.30 19.28 1.42
CA THR A 154 8.91 19.00 1.06
C THR A 154 8.60 17.55 1.39
N GLU A 155 7.55 17.35 2.19
CA GLU A 155 7.01 16.02 2.48
C GLU A 155 5.74 15.79 1.66
N VAL A 156 5.61 14.59 1.09
CA VAL A 156 4.39 14.13 0.42
C VAL A 156 4.03 12.73 0.86
N ALA A 157 2.79 12.55 1.32
CA ALA A 157 2.26 11.23 1.62
C ALA A 157 1.93 10.49 0.33
N PHE A 158 2.35 9.24 0.24
CA PHE A 158 2.02 8.36 -0.85
C PHE A 158 0.75 7.57 -0.53
N MET A 159 -0.13 7.46 -1.50
CA MET A 159 -1.34 6.66 -1.41
C MET A 159 -1.11 5.29 -2.07
N PRO A 160 -1.62 4.20 -1.49
CA PRO A 160 -1.64 2.93 -2.19
C PRO A 160 -2.61 3.03 -3.37
N MET A 161 -2.19 2.55 -4.53
CA MET A 161 -2.99 2.57 -5.75
C MET A 161 -2.68 1.39 -6.67
N ASN A 162 -3.48 1.21 -7.69
CA ASN A 162 -3.24 0.26 -8.77
C ASN A 162 -3.16 1.01 -10.09
N ALA A 163 -2.19 0.65 -10.92
CA ALA A 163 -2.10 1.05 -12.30
C ALA A 163 -2.07 -0.18 -13.23
N SER A 164 -1.83 0.03 -14.51
CA SER A 164 -1.79 -1.06 -15.48
C SER A 164 -0.61 -2.02 -15.29
N ASP A 165 0.43 -1.58 -14.63
CA ASP A 165 1.67 -2.30 -14.30
C ASP A 165 1.62 -2.96 -12.91
N GLY A 166 0.70 -2.57 -12.05
CA GLY A 166 0.50 -3.22 -10.76
C GLY A 166 0.14 -2.29 -9.60
N PRO A 167 0.15 -2.83 -8.38
CA PRO A 167 -0.07 -2.04 -7.16
C PRO A 167 1.23 -1.38 -6.72
N HIS A 168 1.14 -0.10 -6.31
CA HIS A 168 2.26 0.71 -5.83
C HIS A 168 1.80 1.77 -4.82
N TYR A 169 2.74 2.55 -4.31
CA TYR A 169 2.50 3.74 -3.48
C TYR A 169 2.97 4.98 -4.23
N GLY A 170 2.14 6.00 -4.38
CA GLY A 170 2.55 7.16 -5.15
C GLY A 170 1.74 8.41 -4.91
N ALA A 171 2.16 9.49 -5.52
CA ALA A 171 1.47 10.77 -5.55
C ALA A 171 1.90 11.61 -6.75
N ASN A 172 1.00 12.41 -7.28
CA ASN A 172 1.40 13.53 -8.12
C ASN A 172 2.19 14.54 -7.30
N PHE A 173 3.29 15.02 -7.85
CA PHE A 173 4.22 15.89 -7.15
C PHE A 173 4.64 17.09 -8.02
N LYS A 174 4.89 18.20 -7.33
CA LYS A 174 5.47 19.39 -7.94
C LYS A 174 6.76 19.76 -7.23
N PHE A 175 7.84 19.92 -7.97
CA PHE A 175 9.11 20.38 -7.44
C PHE A 175 9.05 21.89 -7.13
N PRO A 176 8.91 22.30 -5.86
CA PRO A 176 8.60 23.70 -5.52
C PRO A 176 9.72 24.68 -5.87
N GLU A 177 10.94 24.17 -6.07
CA GLU A 177 12.13 24.97 -6.42
C GLU A 177 12.63 24.66 -7.83
N GLY A 178 11.78 24.03 -8.67
CA GLY A 178 12.07 23.75 -10.09
C GLY A 178 13.21 22.79 -10.30
N VAL A 179 13.85 22.86 -11.43
CA VAL A 179 14.98 22.00 -11.82
C VAL A 179 16.17 22.12 -10.87
N GLY A 180 16.93 21.04 -10.70
CA GLY A 180 18.11 21.03 -9.86
C GLY A 180 18.41 19.68 -9.24
N VAL A 181 19.35 19.64 -8.32
CA VAL A 181 19.77 18.44 -7.61
C VAL A 181 19.04 18.35 -6.27
N TYR A 182 18.52 17.18 -5.96
CA TYR A 182 17.73 16.92 -4.76
C TYR A 182 18.23 15.69 -4.00
N ASP A 183 18.05 15.70 -2.71
CA ASP A 183 18.08 14.50 -1.89
C ASP A 183 16.64 13.99 -1.75
N VAL A 184 16.40 12.75 -2.14
CA VAL A 184 15.09 12.09 -2.08
C VAL A 184 15.16 10.96 -1.07
N LYS A 185 14.17 10.89 -0.18
CA LYS A 185 14.04 9.82 0.80
C LYS A 185 12.62 9.30 0.79
N PHE A 186 12.48 7.98 0.78
CA PHE A 186 11.20 7.34 1.07
C PHE A 186 11.24 6.77 2.48
N VAL A 187 10.27 7.19 3.28
CA VAL A 187 10.13 6.79 4.67
C VAL A 187 8.93 5.86 4.77
N VAL A 188 9.18 4.62 5.16
CA VAL A 188 8.21 3.52 5.13
C VAL A 188 7.95 3.02 6.55
N SER A 189 6.77 3.32 7.07
CA SER A 189 6.28 2.78 8.33
C SER A 189 5.46 1.52 8.11
N ALA A 190 5.48 0.63 9.09
CA ALA A 190 4.69 -0.59 9.09
C ALA A 190 3.18 -0.28 9.10
N PRO A 191 2.30 -1.25 8.77
CA PRO A 191 0.86 -1.04 8.66
C PRO A 191 0.16 -0.61 9.95
N GLY A 192 0.82 -0.68 11.11
CA GLY A 192 0.20 -0.37 12.40
C GLY A 192 -0.81 -1.43 12.83
N ASN A 193 -1.96 -0.97 13.33
CA ASN A 193 -2.99 -1.87 13.86
C ASN A 193 -4.02 -2.35 12.81
N ASP A 194 -3.93 -1.85 11.60
CA ASP A 194 -4.92 -2.12 10.55
C ASP A 194 -4.63 -3.39 9.77
N TYR A 195 -3.46 -3.99 9.99
CA TYR A 195 -3.03 -5.21 9.32
C TYR A 195 -2.36 -6.16 10.31
N LEU A 196 -2.90 -7.36 10.46
CA LEU A 196 -2.52 -8.30 11.52
C LEU A 196 -1.61 -9.41 11.00
N LEU A 197 -0.72 -9.89 11.85
CA LEU A 197 0.05 -11.12 11.65
C LEU A 197 -0.50 -12.22 12.55
N HIS A 198 -0.64 -13.43 12.02
CA HIS A 198 -0.80 -14.61 12.88
C HIS A 198 0.52 -14.88 13.59
N VAL A 199 0.46 -15.12 14.88
CA VAL A 199 1.66 -15.32 15.72
C VAL A 199 1.60 -16.59 16.56
N ASP A 200 0.57 -17.41 16.36
CA ASP A 200 0.43 -18.71 17.02
C ASP A 200 1.40 -19.76 16.42
N LYS A 201 1.54 -20.87 17.11
CA LYS A 201 2.52 -21.89 16.76
C LYS A 201 2.18 -22.62 15.45
N GLU A 202 0.90 -22.79 15.15
CA GLU A 202 0.40 -23.63 14.05
C GLU A 202 0.36 -22.86 12.73
N THR A 203 -0.05 -21.59 12.77
CA THR A 203 -0.30 -20.77 11.57
C THR A 203 0.47 -19.46 11.54
N GLY A 204 1.24 -19.18 12.58
CA GLY A 204 1.93 -17.92 12.75
C GLY A 204 3.15 -17.75 11.86
N VAL A 205 3.40 -16.52 11.45
CA VAL A 205 4.65 -16.11 10.79
C VAL A 205 5.75 -15.91 11.83
N THR A 206 7.01 -16.07 11.41
CA THR A 206 8.17 -15.97 12.32
C THR A 206 8.65 -14.55 12.50
N GLY A 207 8.48 -13.69 11.50
CA GLY A 207 8.83 -12.28 11.54
C GLY A 207 7.83 -11.42 12.31
N ARG A 208 8.22 -10.17 12.53
CA ARG A 208 7.36 -9.11 13.08
C ARG A 208 7.58 -7.85 12.29
N PHE A 209 6.56 -7.01 12.17
CA PHE A 209 6.71 -5.69 11.60
C PHE A 209 7.73 -4.87 12.41
N TRP A 210 8.41 -3.98 11.72
CA TRP A 210 9.35 -3.03 12.32
C TRP A 210 8.61 -1.94 13.09
N THR A 211 9.30 -1.38 14.08
CA THR A 211 8.72 -0.31 14.94
C THR A 211 9.23 1.08 14.58
N GLU A 212 10.44 1.16 14.03
CA GLU A 212 11.01 2.42 13.53
C GLU A 212 10.90 2.46 12.01
N PRO A 213 10.57 3.60 11.39
CA PRO A 213 10.46 3.69 9.94
C PRO A 213 11.72 3.22 9.22
N LEU A 214 11.53 2.44 8.15
CA LEU A 214 12.58 2.11 7.20
C LEU A 214 12.76 3.26 6.22
N VAL A 215 14.00 3.51 5.79
CA VAL A 215 14.30 4.64 4.91
C VAL A 215 15.15 4.18 3.74
N ALA A 216 14.66 4.44 2.52
CA ALA A 216 15.45 4.38 1.30
C ALA A 216 15.89 5.81 0.92
N GLU A 217 17.14 6.01 0.53
CA GLU A 217 17.70 7.34 0.29
C GLU A 217 18.41 7.38 -1.06
N TRP A 218 18.06 8.38 -1.87
CA TRP A 218 18.74 8.69 -3.13
C TRP A 218 19.30 10.11 -3.05
N PRO A 219 20.57 10.27 -2.66
CA PRO A 219 21.24 11.55 -2.72
C PRO A 219 21.56 11.91 -4.17
N ASP A 220 21.64 13.19 -4.45
CA ASP A 220 22.07 13.72 -5.75
C ASP A 220 21.15 13.37 -6.93
N PHE A 221 19.85 13.16 -6.68
CA PHE A 221 18.86 13.00 -7.74
C PHE A 221 18.75 14.28 -8.57
N GLU A 222 18.94 14.18 -9.88
CA GLU A 222 18.87 15.29 -10.82
C GLU A 222 17.46 15.42 -11.42
N TRP A 223 16.69 16.40 -10.97
CA TRP A 223 15.44 16.76 -11.61
C TRP A 223 15.70 17.79 -12.73
N ASN A 224 15.54 17.38 -13.98
CA ASN A 224 15.75 18.22 -15.16
C ASN A 224 14.45 18.78 -15.76
N GLY A 225 13.32 18.61 -15.10
CA GLY A 225 11.99 18.91 -15.58
C GLY A 225 11.32 17.73 -16.25
N PRO A 226 10.05 17.89 -16.73
CA PRO A 226 9.32 16.86 -17.45
C PRO A 226 10.12 16.32 -18.67
N GLN A 227 10.10 15.00 -18.88
CA GLN A 227 10.82 14.32 -19.95
C GLN A 227 9.87 13.59 -20.91
N TRP A 228 8.55 13.74 -20.77
CA TRP A 228 7.44 13.19 -21.56
C TRP A 228 6.76 14.21 -22.43
#